data_959a2cd4fddbc76cfb33e4d725dc311b
#
_entry.id   959a2cd4fddbc76cfb33e4d725dc311b
#
_cell.length_a   1.000
_cell.length_b   1.000
_cell.length_c   1.000
_cell.angle_alpha   90.00
_cell.angle_beta   90.00
_cell.angle_gamma   90.00
#
_symmetry.space_group_name_H-M   'P 1'
#
loop_
_entity.id
_entity.type
_entity.pdbx_description
1 polymer ?
#
loop_
_entity_poly.entity_id
_entity_poly.type
_entity_poly.pdbx_seq_one_letter_code
_entity_poly.pdbx_strand_id
1 'polypeptide(L)'
;STNEKLAKKQRKILGPLGRLLLKVFRWEIKGKIPDLEKMILIGIPHTAMRDAWYALLAVWALDLKVNFFGAAWVFTRLPSLFTISKNLDRLGIPWPFWWLQKYLMLKLGGIPVYRVNSRGLIRGAVEEFKVIDNYILVIAPEGGVEAVDQFRSGFYYLAKGLNIPYVP
;
A
#
# COMPACT_ATOMS: atom_id res chain seq x y z
N SER A 1 15.53 16.22 14.01
CA SER A 1 16.35 15.20 13.36
C SER A 1 15.75 14.85 12.03
N THR A 2 16.46 15.11 10.98
CA THR A 2 16.09 14.73 9.61
C THR A 2 16.21 13.20 9.50
N ASN A 3 15.14 12.52 9.15
CA ASN A 3 15.16 11.08 8.85
C ASN A 3 16.01 10.87 7.58
N GLU A 4 17.31 10.55 7.75
CA GLU A 4 18.27 10.48 6.64
C GLU A 4 18.20 9.15 5.89
N LYS A 5 17.81 8.07 6.58
CA LYS A 5 17.76 6.71 6.02
C LYS A 5 16.44 6.35 5.37
N LEU A 6 15.38 7.01 5.80
CA LEU A 6 14.02 6.73 5.35
C LEU A 6 13.86 6.95 3.83
N ALA A 7 13.25 5.98 3.14
CA ALA A 7 12.98 6.06 1.71
C ALA A 7 12.04 7.22 1.37
N LYS A 8 12.56 8.27 0.75
CA LYS A 8 11.81 9.46 0.32
C LYS A 8 11.81 9.60 -1.20
N LYS A 9 10.74 10.19 -1.75
CA LYS A 9 10.59 10.39 -3.20
C LYS A 9 10.82 11.84 -3.65
N GLN A 10 11.01 12.76 -2.71
CA GLN A 10 11.24 14.19 -2.94
C GLN A 10 10.14 14.86 -3.81
N ARG A 11 8.89 14.64 -3.44
CA ARG A 11 7.73 15.20 -4.16
C ARG A 11 7.50 16.66 -3.78
N LYS A 12 7.92 17.59 -4.64
CA LYS A 12 7.78 19.03 -4.40
C LYS A 12 6.32 19.52 -4.31
N ILE A 13 5.40 18.90 -5.05
CA ILE A 13 4.00 19.31 -5.16
C ILE A 13 3.09 18.41 -4.32
N LEU A 14 3.24 17.09 -4.42
CA LEU A 14 2.32 16.14 -3.76
C LEU A 14 2.45 16.14 -2.24
N GLY A 15 3.63 16.44 -1.69
CA GLY A 15 3.81 16.56 -0.25
C GLY A 15 2.96 17.67 0.39
N PRO A 16 3.08 18.91 -0.07
CA PRO A 16 2.21 20.02 0.39
C PRO A 16 0.72 19.74 0.13
N LEU A 17 0.37 19.17 -1.03
CA LEU A 17 -1.01 18.80 -1.36
C LEU A 17 -1.57 17.74 -0.40
N GLY A 18 -0.80 16.70 -0.09
CA GLY A 18 -1.19 15.67 0.87
C GLY A 18 -1.48 16.25 2.25
N ARG A 19 -0.60 17.13 2.75
CA ARG A 19 -0.79 17.84 4.02
C ARG A 19 -2.04 18.72 4.02
N LEU A 20 -2.26 19.46 2.93
CA LEU A 20 -3.45 20.31 2.80
C LEU A 20 -4.74 19.47 2.83
N LEU A 21 -4.80 18.39 2.04
CA LEU A 21 -5.98 17.54 1.97
C LEU A 21 -6.26 16.83 3.31
N LEU A 22 -5.24 16.32 4.00
CA LEU A 22 -5.42 15.75 5.34
C LEU A 22 -6.02 16.79 6.30
N LYS A 23 -5.54 18.04 6.27
CA LYS A 23 -6.09 19.13 7.08
C LYS A 23 -7.55 19.42 6.74
N VAL A 24 -7.89 19.48 5.44
CA VAL A 24 -9.29 19.69 4.97
C VAL A 24 -10.20 18.58 5.45
N PHE A 25 -9.76 17.33 5.39
CA PHE A 25 -10.51 16.16 5.87
C PHE A 25 -10.42 15.96 7.39
N ARG A 26 -9.77 16.88 8.13
CA ARG A 26 -9.58 16.81 9.58
C ARG A 26 -8.86 15.55 10.05
N TRP A 27 -7.93 15.04 9.24
CA TRP A 27 -7.07 13.94 9.60
C TRP A 27 -5.72 14.42 10.11
N GLU A 28 -5.25 13.77 11.17
CA GLU A 28 -3.97 14.06 11.80
C GLU A 28 -3.09 12.81 11.80
N ILE A 29 -1.83 12.98 11.38
CA ILE A 29 -0.83 11.92 11.47
C ILE A 29 -0.18 11.99 12.84
N LYS A 30 -0.32 10.95 13.65
CA LYS A 30 0.29 10.83 14.98
C LYS A 30 1.38 9.78 14.99
N GLY A 31 2.41 10.02 15.80
CA GLY A 31 3.55 9.13 15.93
C GLY A 31 4.73 9.50 15.03
N LYS A 32 5.74 8.64 15.04
CA LYS A 32 6.97 8.81 14.24
C LYS A 32 7.25 7.51 13.51
N ILE A 33 7.53 7.61 12.21
CA ILE A 33 8.03 6.49 11.43
C ILE A 33 9.52 6.30 11.77
N PRO A 34 9.95 5.06 12.08
CA PRO A 34 11.36 4.77 12.32
C PRO A 34 12.23 5.16 11.13
N ASP A 35 13.42 5.68 11.37
CA ASP A 35 14.38 6.05 10.34
C ASP A 35 15.19 4.82 9.88
N LEU A 36 14.53 3.97 9.09
CA LEU A 36 15.07 2.72 8.58
C LEU A 36 15.14 2.74 7.05
N GLU A 37 16.21 2.15 6.51
CA GLU A 37 16.39 2.02 5.06
C GLU A 37 15.37 1.07 4.44
N LYS A 38 15.07 -0.01 5.14
CA LYS A 38 14.14 -1.07 4.70
C LYS A 38 13.21 -1.44 5.84
N MET A 39 11.91 -1.47 5.58
CA MET A 39 10.93 -1.95 6.56
C MET A 39 9.63 -2.37 5.89
N ILE A 40 8.88 -3.18 6.61
CA ILE A 40 7.47 -3.45 6.30
C ILE A 40 6.63 -2.57 7.23
N LEU A 41 5.75 -1.75 6.66
CA LEU A 41 4.77 -0.96 7.39
C LEU A 41 3.42 -1.69 7.32
N ILE A 42 2.85 -2.00 8.46
CA ILE A 42 1.57 -2.70 8.55
C ILE A 42 0.46 -1.67 8.65
N GLY A 43 -0.42 -1.66 7.65
CA GLY A 43 -1.60 -0.78 7.61
C GLY A 43 -2.84 -1.52 8.13
N ILE A 44 -3.29 -1.18 9.34
CA ILE A 44 -4.49 -1.74 9.98
C ILE A 44 -5.28 -0.64 10.71
N PRO A 45 -6.62 -0.75 10.79
CA PRO A 45 -7.49 -1.65 10.03
C PRO A 45 -7.66 -1.17 8.57
N HIS A 46 -7.83 -2.12 7.63
CA HIS A 46 -8.19 -1.83 6.24
C HIS A 46 -9.62 -2.30 5.96
N THR A 47 -10.58 -1.57 6.48
CA THR A 47 -12.01 -1.95 6.48
C THR A 47 -12.83 -1.31 5.37
N ALA A 48 -12.28 -0.30 4.68
CA ALA A 48 -12.95 0.37 3.57
C ALA A 48 -11.95 0.87 2.52
N MET A 49 -12.41 1.02 1.26
CA MET A 49 -11.59 1.57 0.18
C MET A 49 -11.13 3.02 0.44
N ARG A 50 -11.89 3.79 1.22
CA ARG A 50 -11.49 5.13 1.64
C ARG A 50 -10.22 5.14 2.51
N ASP A 51 -9.92 4.04 3.22
CA ASP A 51 -8.72 3.93 4.05
C ASP A 51 -7.45 3.96 3.19
N ALA A 52 -7.51 3.35 2.00
CA ALA A 52 -6.44 3.43 1.01
C ALA A 52 -6.20 4.87 0.52
N TRP A 53 -7.27 5.67 0.39
CA TRP A 53 -7.17 7.08 0.03
C TRP A 53 -6.44 7.89 1.12
N TYR A 54 -6.82 7.73 2.38
CA TYR A 54 -6.15 8.42 3.49
C TYR A 54 -4.70 7.95 3.67
N ALA A 55 -4.43 6.66 3.50
CA ALA A 55 -3.07 6.13 3.48
C ALA A 55 -2.22 6.76 2.37
N LEU A 56 -2.77 6.94 1.17
CA LEU A 56 -2.11 7.63 0.06
C LEU A 56 -1.79 9.10 0.40
N LEU A 57 -2.74 9.82 1.01
CA LEU A 57 -2.52 11.19 1.45
C LEU A 57 -1.43 11.28 2.52
N ALA A 58 -1.39 10.34 3.46
CA ALA A 58 -0.34 10.27 4.48
C ALA A 58 1.03 9.98 3.85
N VAL A 59 1.11 9.05 2.91
CA VAL A 59 2.33 8.75 2.13
C VAL A 59 2.83 9.99 1.39
N TRP A 60 1.95 10.78 0.79
CA TRP A 60 2.33 12.04 0.15
C TRP A 60 2.76 13.10 1.16
N ALA A 61 1.99 13.29 2.24
CA ALA A 61 2.29 14.29 3.27
C ALA A 61 3.65 14.07 3.93
N LEU A 62 4.03 12.80 4.14
CA LEU A 62 5.31 12.37 4.71
C LEU A 62 6.42 12.18 3.66
N ASP A 63 6.08 12.34 2.38
CA ASP A 63 6.99 12.16 1.23
C ASP A 63 7.65 10.77 1.16
N LEU A 64 6.95 9.72 1.56
CA LEU A 64 7.49 8.37 1.61
C LEU A 64 7.55 7.72 0.23
N LYS A 65 8.64 7.00 -0.05
CA LYS A 65 8.73 6.07 -1.19
C LYS A 65 8.24 4.70 -0.73
N VAL A 66 7.01 4.36 -1.07
CA VAL A 66 6.39 3.09 -0.67
C VAL A 66 6.18 2.16 -1.86
N ASN A 67 6.17 0.87 -1.56
CA ASN A 67 5.62 -0.19 -2.40
C ASN A 67 4.47 -0.85 -1.65
N PHE A 68 3.45 -1.33 -2.35
CA PHE A 68 2.32 -2.01 -1.74
C PHE A 68 1.77 -3.10 -2.65
N PHE A 69 1.25 -4.15 -2.06
CA PHE A 69 0.55 -5.20 -2.79
C PHE A 69 -0.93 -4.83 -2.96
N GLY A 70 -1.41 -4.96 -4.18
CA GLY A 70 -2.82 -4.77 -4.49
C GLY A 70 -3.37 -5.92 -5.32
N ALA A 71 -4.64 -6.29 -5.12
CA ALA A 71 -5.30 -7.26 -5.97
C ALA A 71 -5.22 -6.80 -7.44
N ALA A 72 -4.90 -7.69 -8.36
CA ALA A 72 -4.63 -7.33 -9.76
C ALA A 72 -5.78 -6.55 -10.42
N TRP A 73 -7.03 -6.83 -10.03
CA TRP A 73 -8.20 -6.11 -10.54
C TRP A 73 -8.22 -4.63 -10.16
N VAL A 74 -7.66 -4.25 -9.00
CA VAL A 74 -7.60 -2.85 -8.54
C VAL A 74 -6.76 -1.98 -9.48
N PHE A 75 -5.90 -2.58 -10.28
CA PHE A 75 -5.07 -1.86 -11.26
C PHE A 75 -5.81 -1.54 -12.56
N THR A 76 -6.92 -2.19 -12.83
CA THR A 76 -7.62 -2.09 -14.11
C THR A 76 -9.11 -1.83 -14.00
N ARG A 77 -9.67 -1.85 -12.79
CA ARG A 77 -11.10 -1.67 -12.53
C ARG A 77 -11.31 -0.71 -11.36
N LEU A 78 -12.38 0.06 -11.41
CA LEU A 78 -12.73 0.94 -10.31
C LEU A 78 -13.33 0.14 -9.16
N PRO A 79 -12.96 0.44 -7.90
CA PRO A 79 -13.64 -0.13 -6.75
C PRO A 79 -15.09 0.37 -6.71
N SER A 80 -16.02 -0.52 -6.39
CA SER A 80 -17.39 -0.12 -6.13
C SER A 80 -17.46 0.71 -4.85
N LEU A 81 -17.97 1.92 -4.93
CA LEU A 81 -18.21 2.80 -3.78
C LEU A 81 -19.52 2.49 -3.08
N PHE A 82 -20.40 1.76 -3.76
CA PHE A 82 -21.72 1.34 -3.25
C PHE A 82 -21.91 -0.14 -3.53
N THR A 83 -22.71 -0.82 -2.72
CA THR A 83 -23.08 -2.21 -2.95
C THR A 83 -24.02 -2.30 -4.16
N ILE A 84 -23.46 -2.66 -5.33
CA ILE A 84 -24.20 -2.80 -6.59
C ILE A 84 -24.59 -4.27 -6.80
N SER A 85 -23.61 -5.15 -6.71
CA SER A 85 -23.80 -6.60 -6.76
C SER A 85 -22.58 -7.32 -6.22
N LYS A 86 -22.76 -8.55 -5.69
CA LYS A 86 -21.66 -9.36 -5.13
C LYS A 86 -20.48 -9.53 -6.11
N ASN A 87 -20.75 -9.64 -7.40
CA ASN A 87 -19.70 -9.81 -8.41
C ASN A 87 -18.95 -8.51 -8.72
N LEU A 88 -19.67 -7.38 -8.88
CA LEU A 88 -19.05 -6.07 -9.14
C LEU A 88 -18.32 -5.53 -7.92
N ASP A 89 -18.86 -5.76 -6.72
CA ASP A 89 -18.20 -5.37 -5.48
C ASP A 89 -16.90 -6.15 -5.24
N ARG A 90 -16.85 -7.41 -5.70
CA ARG A 90 -15.67 -8.27 -5.59
C ARG A 90 -14.63 -8.05 -6.69
N LEU A 91 -15.06 -7.77 -7.93
CA LEU A 91 -14.18 -7.70 -9.11
C LEU A 91 -13.96 -6.27 -9.63
N GLY A 92 -14.66 -5.29 -9.07
CA GLY A 92 -14.63 -3.91 -9.52
C GLY A 92 -15.39 -3.66 -10.82
N ILE A 93 -15.60 -2.38 -11.13
CA ILE A 93 -16.35 -1.90 -12.29
C ILE A 93 -15.39 -1.70 -13.47
N PRO A 94 -15.61 -2.32 -14.65
CA PRO A 94 -14.81 -2.04 -15.83
C PRO A 94 -15.01 -0.58 -16.27
N TRP A 95 -13.93 0.06 -16.72
CA TRP A 95 -14.01 1.42 -17.24
C TRP A 95 -12.99 1.65 -18.38
N PRO A 96 -13.21 2.63 -19.28
CA PRO A 96 -12.42 2.76 -20.51
C PRO A 96 -10.97 3.20 -20.28
N PHE A 97 -10.67 3.89 -19.18
CA PHE A 97 -9.32 4.41 -18.90
C PHE A 97 -8.49 3.50 -17.97
N TRP A 98 -8.73 2.19 -18.00
CA TRP A 98 -8.03 1.19 -17.17
C TRP A 98 -6.50 1.24 -17.32
N TRP A 99 -5.99 1.56 -18.50
CA TRP A 99 -4.55 1.69 -18.77
C TRP A 99 -3.91 2.84 -18.00
N LEU A 100 -4.62 3.98 -17.89
CA LEU A 100 -4.16 5.13 -17.09
C LEU A 100 -4.14 4.78 -15.60
N GLN A 101 -5.17 4.12 -15.10
CA GLN A 101 -5.24 3.63 -13.72
C GLN A 101 -4.08 2.68 -13.44
N LYS A 102 -3.85 1.70 -14.30
CA LYS A 102 -2.73 0.76 -14.18
C LYS A 102 -1.38 1.50 -14.13
N TYR A 103 -1.16 2.42 -15.04
CA TYR A 103 0.07 3.23 -15.07
C TYR A 103 0.26 4.02 -13.76
N LEU A 104 -0.78 4.69 -13.27
CA LEU A 104 -0.72 5.46 -12.02
C LEU A 104 -0.46 4.56 -10.80
N MET A 105 -1.14 3.43 -10.70
CA MET A 105 -0.95 2.48 -9.60
C MET A 105 0.47 1.91 -9.56
N LEU A 106 1.04 1.53 -10.71
CA LEU A 106 2.42 1.08 -10.80
C LEU A 106 3.41 2.21 -10.44
N LYS A 107 3.15 3.43 -10.90
CA LYS A 107 3.99 4.61 -10.58
C LYS A 107 3.92 5.00 -9.10
N LEU A 108 2.83 4.69 -8.42
CA LEU A 108 2.69 4.87 -6.97
C LEU A 108 3.43 3.79 -6.15
N GLY A 109 3.95 2.75 -6.80
CA GLY A 109 4.66 1.64 -6.17
C GLY A 109 3.78 0.41 -5.94
N GLY A 110 2.65 0.33 -6.60
CA GLY A 110 1.75 -0.82 -6.53
C GLY A 110 2.34 -2.04 -7.24
N ILE A 111 2.17 -3.21 -6.64
CA ILE A 111 2.57 -4.52 -7.14
C ILE A 111 1.30 -5.36 -7.28
N PRO A 112 0.89 -5.69 -8.52
CA PRO A 112 -0.33 -6.47 -8.73
C PRO A 112 -0.15 -7.91 -8.28
N VAL A 113 -1.09 -8.40 -7.47
CA VAL A 113 -1.09 -9.74 -6.92
C VAL A 113 -2.23 -10.55 -7.52
N TYR A 114 -1.87 -11.70 -8.08
CA TYR A 114 -2.82 -12.72 -8.53
C TYR A 114 -2.99 -13.76 -7.42
N ARG A 115 -4.19 -13.91 -6.86
CA ARG A 115 -4.48 -14.76 -5.68
C ARG A 115 -4.31 -16.28 -5.90
N VAL A 116 -3.67 -16.70 -6.98
CA VAL A 116 -3.58 -18.12 -7.34
C VAL A 116 -2.52 -18.88 -6.54
N ASN A 117 -1.44 -18.21 -6.08
CA ASN A 117 -0.36 -18.88 -5.34
C ASN A 117 0.35 -17.91 -4.36
N SER A 118 -0.06 -17.94 -3.11
CA SER A 118 0.50 -17.06 -2.06
C SER A 118 1.97 -17.37 -1.73
N ARG A 119 2.40 -18.63 -1.80
CA ARG A 119 3.80 -19.02 -1.52
C ARG A 119 4.74 -18.55 -2.62
N GLY A 120 4.32 -18.68 -3.88
CA GLY A 120 5.07 -18.16 -5.02
C GLY A 120 5.19 -16.64 -4.99
N LEU A 121 4.14 -15.93 -4.56
CA LEU A 121 4.15 -14.50 -4.39
C LEU A 121 5.20 -14.05 -3.36
N ILE A 122 5.21 -14.66 -2.17
CA ILE A 122 6.17 -14.30 -1.10
C ILE A 122 7.60 -14.55 -1.57
N ARG A 123 7.87 -15.70 -2.20
CA ARG A 123 9.20 -16.01 -2.74
C ARG A 123 9.62 -15.02 -3.81
N GLY A 124 8.76 -14.70 -4.78
CA GLY A 124 9.04 -13.72 -5.83
C GLY A 124 9.30 -12.33 -5.27
N ALA A 125 8.50 -11.89 -4.30
CA ALA A 125 8.71 -10.61 -3.63
C ALA A 125 10.04 -10.58 -2.86
N VAL A 126 10.42 -11.66 -2.16
CA VAL A 126 11.71 -11.73 -1.47
C VAL A 126 12.87 -11.58 -2.46
N GLU A 127 12.84 -12.29 -3.60
CA GLU A 127 13.89 -12.17 -4.62
C GLU A 127 13.96 -10.77 -5.23
N GLU A 128 12.82 -10.15 -5.50
CA GLU A 128 12.74 -8.80 -6.08
C GLU A 128 13.25 -7.72 -5.09
N PHE A 129 12.83 -7.80 -3.82
CA PHE A 129 13.18 -6.77 -2.83
C PHE A 129 14.56 -6.95 -2.20
N LYS A 130 15.19 -8.12 -2.29
CA LYS A 130 16.57 -8.33 -1.80
C LYS A 130 17.59 -7.38 -2.45
N VAL A 131 17.42 -7.08 -3.72
CA VAL A 131 18.35 -6.25 -4.52
C VAL A 131 18.07 -4.75 -4.43
N ILE A 132 17.01 -4.35 -3.74
CA ILE A 132 16.64 -2.94 -3.57
C ILE A 132 17.24 -2.42 -2.25
N ASP A 133 17.97 -1.31 -2.30
CA ASP A 133 18.68 -0.78 -1.15
C ASP A 133 17.79 -0.04 -0.15
N ASN A 134 16.70 0.59 -0.63
CA ASN A 134 15.90 1.47 0.21
C ASN A 134 14.41 1.40 -0.20
N TYR A 135 13.55 0.92 0.69
CA TYR A 135 12.11 0.82 0.43
C TYR A 135 11.26 0.70 1.71
N ILE A 136 10.01 1.09 1.62
CA ILE A 136 8.97 0.84 2.61
C ILE A 136 7.90 0.00 1.93
N LEU A 137 7.71 -1.24 2.39
CA LEU A 137 6.68 -2.13 1.87
C LEU A 137 5.44 -2.06 2.74
N VAL A 138 4.36 -1.47 2.24
CA VAL A 138 3.09 -1.36 2.97
C VAL A 138 2.24 -2.60 2.73
N ILE A 139 1.80 -3.23 3.79
CA ILE A 139 0.98 -4.45 3.75
C ILE A 139 -0.22 -4.31 4.66
N ALA A 140 -1.42 -4.62 4.14
CA ALA A 140 -2.62 -4.84 4.94
C ALA A 140 -2.75 -6.35 5.21
N PRO A 141 -2.50 -6.83 6.44
CA PRO A 141 -2.46 -8.26 6.76
C PRO A 141 -3.84 -8.92 6.69
N GLU A 142 -4.90 -8.13 6.67
CA GLU A 142 -6.28 -8.58 6.46
C GLU A 142 -6.46 -9.17 5.04
N GLY A 143 -5.68 -8.71 4.08
CA GLY A 143 -5.71 -9.20 2.70
C GLY A 143 -6.97 -8.85 1.91
N GLY A 144 -7.74 -7.89 2.39
CA GLY A 144 -8.98 -7.38 1.78
C GLY A 144 -9.61 -6.32 2.67
N VAL A 145 -10.77 -5.84 2.27
CA VAL A 145 -11.57 -4.84 3.01
C VAL A 145 -12.64 -5.45 3.93
N GLU A 146 -12.63 -6.77 4.08
CA GLU A 146 -13.53 -7.48 4.99
C GLU A 146 -12.84 -7.67 6.34
N ALA A 147 -13.59 -7.51 7.43
CA ALA A 147 -13.10 -7.82 8.76
C ALA A 147 -12.72 -9.30 8.85
N VAL A 148 -11.55 -9.59 9.39
CA VAL A 148 -11.04 -10.96 9.54
C VAL A 148 -10.70 -11.24 11.00
N ASP A 149 -11.01 -12.45 11.45
CA ASP A 149 -10.69 -12.88 12.82
C ASP A 149 -9.19 -13.13 13.03
N GLN A 150 -8.45 -13.34 11.95
CA GLN A 150 -7.01 -13.60 12.01
C GLN A 150 -6.28 -12.89 10.86
N PHE A 151 -5.15 -12.27 11.18
CA PHE A 151 -4.26 -11.69 10.19
C PHE A 151 -3.53 -12.77 9.39
N ARG A 152 -3.35 -12.52 8.10
CA ARG A 152 -2.57 -13.41 7.24
C ARG A 152 -1.08 -13.26 7.56
N SER A 153 -0.41 -14.37 7.76
CA SER A 153 1.02 -14.42 8.12
C SER A 153 2.00 -14.03 7.01
N GLY A 154 1.52 -13.62 5.85
CA GLY A 154 2.36 -13.26 4.69
C GLY A 154 3.40 -12.19 4.99
N PHE A 155 3.05 -11.15 5.76
CA PHE A 155 3.98 -10.09 6.16
C PHE A 155 5.14 -10.62 7.02
N TYR A 156 4.87 -11.58 7.91
CA TYR A 156 5.88 -12.21 8.76
C TYR A 156 6.91 -12.98 7.93
N TYR A 157 6.44 -13.81 6.97
CA TYR A 157 7.33 -14.56 6.10
C TYR A 157 8.15 -13.65 5.17
N LEU A 158 7.58 -12.54 4.71
CA LEU A 158 8.31 -11.51 3.97
C LEU A 158 9.39 -10.86 4.83
N ALA A 159 9.04 -10.41 6.04
CA ALA A 159 9.99 -9.81 6.98
C ALA A 159 11.15 -10.76 7.29
N LYS A 160 10.84 -12.04 7.56
CA LYS A 160 11.83 -13.08 7.79
C LYS A 160 12.71 -13.35 6.56
N GLY A 161 12.12 -13.48 5.38
CA GLY A 161 12.85 -13.75 4.13
C GLY A 161 13.76 -12.61 3.67
N LEU A 162 13.37 -11.36 3.97
CA LEU A 162 14.13 -10.15 3.66
C LEU A 162 15.08 -9.73 4.80
N ASN A 163 14.94 -10.33 5.98
CA ASN A 163 15.66 -9.96 7.22
C ASN A 163 15.49 -8.48 7.58
N ILE A 164 14.26 -7.97 7.53
CA ILE A 164 13.90 -6.57 7.81
C ILE A 164 12.84 -6.49 8.92
N PRO A 165 12.80 -5.39 9.68
CA PRO A 165 11.77 -5.18 10.68
C PRO A 165 10.40 -4.92 10.03
N TYR A 166 9.34 -5.25 10.76
CA TYR A 166 7.99 -4.76 10.47
C TYR A 166 7.53 -3.82 11.59
N VAL A 167 6.76 -2.82 11.20
CA VAL A 167 6.28 -1.73 12.06
C VAL A 167 4.75 -1.69 11.94
N PRO A 168 4.02 -1.85 13.06
CA PRO A 168 2.56 -1.73 13.07
C PRO A 168 2.11 -0.29 12.96
#